data_166fd3c2a00e8c7dc3a17300193a9fec
#
_entry.id   166fd3c2a00e8c7dc3a17300193a9fec
#
_cell.length_a   1.000
_cell.length_b   1.000
_cell.length_c   1.000
_cell.angle_alpha   90.00
_cell.angle_beta   90.00
_cell.angle_gamma   90.00
#
_symmetry.space_group_name_H-M   'P 1'
#
loop_
_entity.id
_entity.type
_entity.pdbx_description
1 polymer ?
#
loop_
_entity_poly.entity_id
_entity_poly.type
_entity_poly.pdbx_seq_one_letter_code
_entity_poly.pdbx_strand_id
1 'polypeptide(L)'
;RRRIVPFALAAVLGIQPVMAAPYRLSVPSGYTSPFVDVQSGDWYYKYVAVLNSQGMIDGYGDGQFGPNDALTSGAALVMVLKAAGSGAITPSGAHWASGYADYAVEKGYLTREEIGDLDAPIRRELIAQLAARALKLEPSQGKSPFADVDDGELTALYELGIITGSQEEGKTVFLPDKPITRAEISVIVWQVDRVHRYGKQIPFQGAYYDILPDVPVNSYDPEGFGRKNGVMYYKENGVDVARGVDVSVHQGEIDWTKVADAGIEFAMIRVGYRGYGSEGKMMGDKI
;
A
#
# COMPACT_ATOMS: atom_id res chain seq x y z
N ARG A 1 -24.88 -24.77 -21.06
CA ARG A 1 -25.67 -24.76 -19.80
C ARG A 1 -25.02 -23.73 -18.91
N ARG A 2 -25.65 -22.55 -18.80
CA ARG A 2 -25.24 -21.47 -17.90
C ARG A 2 -25.35 -21.95 -16.45
N ARG A 3 -24.25 -21.92 -15.71
CA ARG A 3 -24.30 -22.17 -14.27
C ARG A 3 -24.56 -20.83 -13.57
N ILE A 4 -25.79 -20.66 -13.09
CA ILE A 4 -26.12 -19.65 -12.11
C ILE A 4 -25.54 -20.16 -10.79
N VAL A 5 -24.52 -19.46 -10.24
CA VAL A 5 -24.05 -19.73 -8.89
C VAL A 5 -25.03 -19.06 -7.93
N PRO A 6 -25.78 -19.82 -7.13
CA PRO A 6 -26.67 -19.20 -6.16
C PRO A 6 -25.83 -18.56 -5.06
N PHE A 7 -26.01 -17.27 -4.83
CA PHE A 7 -25.58 -16.64 -3.59
C PHE A 7 -26.41 -17.25 -2.45
N ALA A 8 -25.83 -18.18 -1.72
CA ALA A 8 -26.39 -18.65 -0.47
C ALA A 8 -26.28 -17.55 0.57
N LEU A 9 -27.40 -16.92 0.89
CA LEU A 9 -27.52 -16.02 2.03
C LEU A 9 -27.43 -16.87 3.30
N ALA A 10 -26.22 -17.11 3.81
CA ALA A 10 -26.05 -17.72 5.12
C ALA A 10 -26.34 -16.67 6.18
N ALA A 11 -27.52 -16.75 6.78
CA ALA A 11 -27.81 -16.06 8.04
C ALA A 11 -26.98 -16.74 9.14
N VAL A 12 -25.78 -16.26 9.39
CA VAL A 12 -25.00 -16.62 10.55
C VAL A 12 -25.40 -15.70 11.69
N LEU A 13 -26.11 -16.27 12.64
CA LEU A 13 -26.36 -15.65 13.94
C LEU A 13 -25.03 -15.44 14.69
N GLY A 14 -24.66 -14.16 14.81
CA GLY A 14 -24.05 -13.64 16.02
C GLY A 14 -22.66 -14.09 16.44
N ILE A 15 -21.64 -13.86 15.64
CA ILE A 15 -20.38 -13.24 16.10
C ILE A 15 -19.99 -12.34 14.92
N GLN A 16 -20.30 -11.06 15.01
CA GLN A 16 -19.70 -10.11 14.07
C GLN A 16 -18.21 -10.10 14.41
N PRO A 17 -17.31 -10.45 13.49
CA PRO A 17 -15.92 -10.13 13.68
C PRO A 17 -15.89 -8.61 13.92
N VAL A 18 -15.39 -8.19 15.07
CA VAL A 18 -15.07 -6.78 15.29
C VAL A 18 -14.03 -6.48 14.23
N MET A 19 -14.49 -5.90 13.10
CA MET A 19 -13.58 -5.42 12.08
C MET A 19 -12.67 -4.42 12.80
N ALA A 20 -11.39 -4.75 12.89
CA ALA A 20 -10.42 -3.80 13.41
C ALA A 20 -10.60 -2.49 12.64
N ALA A 21 -10.57 -1.37 13.34
CA ALA A 21 -10.71 -0.07 12.68
C ALA A 21 -9.63 0.05 11.59
N PRO A 22 -9.99 0.52 10.39
CA PRO A 22 -9.03 0.59 9.29
C PRO A 22 -7.82 1.43 9.70
N TYR A 23 -6.63 0.94 9.39
CA TYR A 23 -5.40 1.66 9.68
C TYR A 23 -5.29 2.91 8.79
N ARG A 24 -5.08 4.06 9.40
CA ARG A 24 -4.93 5.34 8.70
C ARG A 24 -3.65 6.04 9.10
N LEU A 25 -2.98 6.63 8.13
CA LEU A 25 -1.90 7.58 8.39
C LEU A 25 -2.51 8.86 8.97
N SER A 26 -2.36 9.05 10.27
CA SER A 26 -2.85 10.24 10.96
C SER A 26 -1.81 10.75 11.95
N VAL A 27 -1.61 12.07 11.96
CA VAL A 27 -0.72 12.71 12.93
C VAL A 27 -1.26 12.46 14.34
N PRO A 28 -0.44 12.01 15.30
CA PRO A 28 -0.87 11.79 16.67
C PRO A 28 -1.44 13.07 17.30
N SER A 29 -2.50 12.93 18.09
CA SER A 29 -3.10 14.08 18.79
C SER A 29 -2.08 14.76 19.68
N GLY A 30 -1.98 16.08 19.57
CA GLY A 30 -1.03 16.88 20.35
C GLY A 30 0.41 16.83 19.87
N TYR A 31 0.71 16.15 18.74
CA TYR A 31 2.05 16.17 18.18
C TYR A 31 2.44 17.57 17.70
N THR A 32 3.62 18.00 18.12
CA THR A 32 4.29 19.18 17.59
C THR A 32 5.62 18.75 17.01
N SER A 33 5.87 19.10 15.75
CA SER A 33 7.13 18.75 15.11
C SER A 33 8.32 19.39 15.85
N PRO A 34 9.33 18.61 16.25
CA PRO A 34 10.56 19.16 16.80
C PRO A 34 11.46 19.77 15.70
N PHE A 35 11.08 19.64 14.43
CA PHE A 35 11.89 20.04 13.28
C PHE A 35 11.39 21.35 12.69
N VAL A 36 12.29 22.32 12.57
CA VAL A 36 11.97 23.66 12.03
C VAL A 36 11.78 23.66 10.51
N ASP A 37 12.34 22.66 9.84
CA ASP A 37 12.31 22.46 8.37
C ASP A 37 11.26 21.44 7.91
N VAL A 38 10.32 21.05 8.80
CA VAL A 38 9.18 20.14 8.50
C VAL A 38 7.88 20.84 8.84
N GLN A 39 7.14 21.29 7.83
CA GLN A 39 5.93 22.06 7.97
C GLN A 39 4.68 21.16 7.75
N SER A 40 3.56 21.51 8.38
CA SER A 40 2.31 20.73 8.28
C SER A 40 1.73 20.62 6.86
N GLY A 41 2.15 21.50 5.94
CA GLY A 41 1.77 21.47 4.53
C GLY A 41 2.66 20.57 3.67
N ASP A 42 3.76 20.07 4.19
CA ASP A 42 4.67 19.21 3.43
C ASP A 42 4.05 17.84 3.17
N TRP A 43 4.25 17.30 1.99
CA TRP A 43 3.70 16.01 1.60
C TRP A 43 4.18 14.85 2.49
N TYR A 44 5.38 14.94 3.05
CA TYR A 44 5.98 13.96 3.94
C TYR A 44 5.66 14.19 5.43
N TYR A 45 5.06 15.34 5.80
CA TYR A 45 4.82 15.72 7.20
C TYR A 45 4.18 14.62 8.05
N LYS A 46 3.11 14.01 7.55
CA LYS A 46 2.38 12.99 8.30
C LYS A 46 3.24 11.75 8.58
N TYR A 47 4.05 11.35 7.63
CA TYR A 47 4.97 10.22 7.78
C TYR A 47 6.03 10.54 8.83
N VAL A 48 6.69 11.69 8.70
CA VAL A 48 7.70 12.15 9.66
C VAL A 48 7.10 12.27 11.07
N ALA A 49 5.90 12.87 11.20
CA ALA A 49 5.24 13.04 12.49
C ALA A 49 4.96 11.70 13.19
N VAL A 50 4.40 10.73 12.46
CA VAL A 50 4.11 9.41 13.01
C VAL A 50 5.38 8.67 13.39
N LEU A 51 6.36 8.61 12.50
CA LEU A 51 7.60 7.87 12.73
C LEU A 51 8.45 8.49 13.83
N ASN A 52 8.51 9.83 13.91
CA ASN A 52 9.21 10.52 15.00
C ASN A 52 8.52 10.28 16.34
N SER A 53 7.19 10.35 16.41
CA SER A 53 6.45 10.05 17.65
C SER A 53 6.65 8.61 18.16
N GLN A 54 7.02 7.69 17.27
CA GLN A 54 7.33 6.29 17.57
C GLN A 54 8.83 6.03 17.80
N GLY A 55 9.69 7.05 17.69
CA GLY A 55 11.13 6.90 17.85
C GLY A 55 11.81 6.11 16.72
N MET A 56 11.17 6.01 15.54
CA MET A 56 11.74 5.33 14.38
C MET A 56 12.67 6.22 13.58
N ILE A 57 12.40 7.53 13.55
CA ILE A 57 13.23 8.53 12.90
C ILE A 57 13.49 9.72 13.82
N ASP A 58 14.69 10.29 13.69
CA ASP A 58 15.12 11.48 14.40
C ASP A 58 15.75 12.50 13.42
N GLY A 59 15.90 13.75 13.85
CA GLY A 59 16.66 14.77 13.15
C GLY A 59 18.16 14.73 13.51
N TYR A 60 18.87 15.77 13.10
CA TYR A 60 20.33 15.90 13.33
C TYR A 60 20.71 16.41 14.74
N GLY A 61 19.71 16.63 15.61
CA GLY A 61 19.95 17.12 16.98
C GLY A 61 20.03 18.64 17.13
N ASP A 62 20.00 19.37 16.02
CA ASP A 62 19.98 20.83 15.94
C ASP A 62 18.60 21.42 15.64
N GLY A 63 17.57 20.57 15.68
CA GLY A 63 16.20 20.93 15.34
C GLY A 63 15.89 20.84 13.85
N GLN A 64 16.78 20.26 13.03
CA GLN A 64 16.56 20.01 11.61
C GLN A 64 16.34 18.53 11.33
N PHE A 65 15.45 18.24 10.38
CA PHE A 65 15.24 16.91 9.83
C PHE A 65 16.07 16.66 8.58
N GLY A 66 16.30 17.68 7.76
CA GLY A 66 17.01 17.60 6.48
C GLY A 66 16.21 16.83 5.41
N PRO A 67 14.97 17.20 5.08
CA PRO A 67 14.09 16.40 4.23
C PRO A 67 14.65 16.13 2.83
N ASN A 68 15.46 17.04 2.30
CA ASN A 68 16.05 16.95 0.97
C ASN A 68 17.46 16.34 0.96
N ASP A 69 18.02 16.04 2.12
CA ASP A 69 19.35 15.47 2.20
C ASP A 69 19.35 14.01 1.72
N ALA A 70 20.41 13.61 1.04
CA ALA A 70 20.61 12.22 0.67
C ALA A 70 20.77 11.36 1.93
N LEU A 71 20.06 10.24 1.96
CA LEU A 71 20.12 9.32 3.09
C LEU A 71 21.42 8.51 3.06
N THR A 72 22.09 8.42 4.19
CA THR A 72 23.28 7.58 4.32
C THR A 72 22.94 6.12 4.51
N SER A 73 23.87 5.20 4.16
CA SER A 73 23.70 3.76 4.35
C SER A 73 23.39 3.40 5.81
N GLY A 74 24.11 4.02 6.76
CA GLY A 74 23.87 3.81 8.19
C GLY A 74 22.46 4.23 8.62
N ALA A 75 21.99 5.40 8.19
CA ALA A 75 20.65 5.87 8.51
C ALA A 75 19.56 4.99 7.91
N ALA A 76 19.72 4.54 6.66
CA ALA A 76 18.80 3.62 5.99
C ALA A 76 18.66 2.29 6.73
N LEU A 77 19.79 1.66 7.10
CA LEU A 77 19.82 0.43 7.87
C LEU A 77 19.02 0.56 9.16
N VAL A 78 19.26 1.60 9.94
CA VAL A 78 18.56 1.81 11.21
C VAL A 78 17.08 2.01 11.01
N MET A 79 16.68 2.88 10.09
CA MET A 79 15.27 3.20 9.85
C MET A 79 14.48 1.99 9.34
N VAL A 80 14.98 1.31 8.31
CA VAL A 80 14.28 0.17 7.69
C VAL A 80 14.22 -1.03 8.64
N LEU A 81 15.33 -1.37 9.29
CA LEU A 81 15.37 -2.53 10.19
C LEU A 81 14.52 -2.32 11.45
N LYS A 82 14.52 -1.12 12.05
CA LYS A 82 13.59 -0.80 13.15
C LYS A 82 12.13 -0.97 12.71
N ALA A 83 11.77 -0.45 11.54
CA ALA A 83 10.42 -0.58 11.00
C ALA A 83 10.04 -2.04 10.69
N ALA A 84 11.01 -2.86 10.28
CA ALA A 84 10.83 -4.30 10.09
C ALA A 84 10.91 -5.12 11.39
N GLY A 85 10.94 -4.46 12.56
CA GLY A 85 10.82 -5.11 13.85
C GLY A 85 12.12 -5.62 14.49
N SER A 86 13.31 -5.17 14.02
CA SER A 86 14.58 -5.57 14.65
C SER A 86 14.71 -5.09 16.11
N GLY A 87 13.96 -4.04 16.47
CA GLY A 87 14.18 -3.35 17.74
C GLY A 87 15.44 -2.47 17.74
N ALA A 88 15.87 -2.06 18.94
CA ALA A 88 17.09 -1.30 19.13
C ALA A 88 18.30 -2.24 19.15
N ILE A 89 19.31 -1.93 18.32
CA ILE A 89 20.56 -2.71 18.23
C ILE A 89 21.71 -1.81 18.67
N THR A 90 22.53 -2.30 19.61
CA THR A 90 23.71 -1.58 20.11
C THR A 90 24.79 -1.55 19.03
N PRO A 91 25.52 -0.43 18.87
CA PRO A 91 26.67 -0.38 17.99
C PRO A 91 27.71 -1.45 18.35
N SER A 92 28.23 -2.12 17.32
CA SER A 92 29.27 -3.16 17.46
C SER A 92 30.69 -2.61 17.22
N GLY A 93 30.80 -1.35 16.75
CA GLY A 93 32.05 -0.68 16.41
C GLY A 93 31.95 0.83 16.67
N ALA A 94 32.89 1.59 16.08
CA ALA A 94 32.98 3.03 16.30
C ALA A 94 31.79 3.82 15.68
N HIS A 95 31.24 3.33 14.56
CA HIS A 95 30.12 4.01 13.91
C HIS A 95 28.79 3.63 14.58
N TRP A 96 27.93 4.62 14.83
CA TRP A 96 26.65 4.45 15.55
C TRP A 96 25.69 3.43 14.92
N ALA A 97 25.75 3.22 13.61
CA ALA A 97 24.90 2.23 12.89
C ALA A 97 25.60 0.87 12.70
N SER A 98 26.83 0.65 13.24
CA SER A 98 27.59 -0.57 13.00
C SER A 98 26.86 -1.84 13.41
N GLY A 99 26.13 -1.83 14.53
CA GLY A 99 25.36 -2.97 14.97
C GLY A 99 24.23 -3.36 13.99
N TYR A 100 23.58 -2.38 13.37
CA TYR A 100 22.57 -2.65 12.33
C TYR A 100 23.20 -3.17 11.04
N ALA A 101 24.39 -2.69 10.68
CA ALA A 101 25.13 -3.23 9.54
C ALA A 101 25.53 -4.70 9.76
N ASP A 102 26.03 -5.02 10.93
CA ASP A 102 26.37 -6.41 11.30
C ASP A 102 25.12 -7.29 11.31
N TYR A 103 24.02 -6.80 11.86
CA TYR A 103 22.74 -7.50 11.86
C TYR A 103 22.22 -7.77 10.43
N ALA A 104 22.28 -6.79 9.53
CA ALA A 104 21.87 -6.97 8.14
C ALA A 104 22.68 -8.06 7.44
N VAL A 105 23.99 -8.10 7.67
CA VAL A 105 24.90 -9.12 7.13
C VAL A 105 24.63 -10.49 7.75
N GLU A 106 24.48 -10.56 9.07
CA GLU A 106 24.19 -11.83 9.77
C GLU A 106 22.88 -12.47 9.29
N LYS A 107 21.86 -11.64 9.03
CA LYS A 107 20.56 -12.10 8.52
C LYS A 107 20.55 -12.36 7.01
N GLY A 108 21.64 -12.05 6.31
CA GLY A 108 21.74 -12.21 4.86
C GLY A 108 20.87 -11.20 4.09
N TYR A 109 20.52 -10.08 4.69
CA TYR A 109 19.72 -9.06 4.02
C TYR A 109 20.53 -8.26 3.00
N LEU A 110 21.77 -7.90 3.36
CA LEU A 110 22.76 -7.27 2.49
C LEU A 110 24.14 -7.81 2.82
N THR A 111 25.03 -7.78 1.85
CA THR A 111 26.45 -8.06 2.06
C THR A 111 27.19 -6.83 2.60
N ARG A 112 28.37 -7.04 3.17
CA ARG A 112 29.21 -5.92 3.63
C ARG A 112 29.63 -5.00 2.48
N GLU A 113 29.83 -5.56 1.30
CA GLU A 113 30.20 -4.83 0.09
C GLU A 113 29.02 -3.93 -0.40
N GLU A 114 27.79 -4.46 -0.41
CA GLU A 114 26.60 -3.69 -0.77
C GLU A 114 26.33 -2.54 0.20
N ILE A 115 26.54 -2.73 1.51
CA ILE A 115 26.38 -1.69 2.53
C ILE A 115 27.44 -0.59 2.33
N GLY A 116 28.70 -0.97 2.07
CA GLY A 116 29.80 -0.03 1.85
C GLY A 116 30.10 0.87 3.06
N ASP A 117 30.38 2.13 2.77
CA ASP A 117 30.61 3.16 3.78
C ASP A 117 29.26 3.60 4.38
N LEU A 118 29.17 3.58 5.72
CA LEU A 118 27.95 3.91 6.45
C LEU A 118 27.57 5.40 6.39
N ASP A 119 28.52 6.27 6.08
CA ASP A 119 28.33 7.70 5.90
C ASP A 119 28.07 8.09 4.43
N ALA A 120 28.25 7.15 3.49
CA ALA A 120 27.97 7.40 2.08
C ALA A 120 26.46 7.32 1.76
N PRO A 121 25.98 8.07 0.74
CA PRO A 121 24.61 7.96 0.26
C PRO A 121 24.30 6.53 -0.23
N ILE A 122 23.15 6.01 0.19
CA ILE A 122 22.67 4.68 -0.24
C ILE A 122 21.85 4.80 -1.52
N ARG A 123 21.95 3.78 -2.40
CA ARG A 123 21.11 3.66 -3.59
C ARG A 123 19.70 3.20 -3.24
N ARG A 124 18.73 3.68 -3.98
CA ARG A 124 17.30 3.36 -3.81
C ARG A 124 17.02 1.86 -3.90
N GLU A 125 17.69 1.16 -4.81
CA GLU A 125 17.57 -0.28 -4.97
C GLU A 125 17.95 -1.05 -3.70
N LEU A 126 19.08 -0.71 -3.07
CA LEU A 126 19.54 -1.40 -1.86
C LEU A 126 18.58 -1.22 -0.68
N ILE A 127 17.92 -0.06 -0.59
CA ILE A 127 16.88 0.17 0.42
C ILE A 127 15.68 -0.73 0.17
N ALA A 128 15.26 -0.86 -1.08
CA ALA A 128 14.14 -1.73 -1.45
C ALA A 128 14.46 -3.20 -1.14
N GLN A 129 15.62 -3.68 -1.57
CA GLN A 129 16.07 -5.04 -1.27
C GLN A 129 16.19 -5.30 0.24
N LEU A 130 16.76 -4.36 1.00
CA LEU A 130 16.78 -4.44 2.46
C LEU A 130 15.38 -4.57 3.05
N ALA A 131 14.43 -3.75 2.58
CA ALA A 131 13.05 -3.79 3.07
C ALA A 131 12.35 -5.11 2.74
N ALA A 132 12.48 -5.60 1.50
CA ALA A 132 11.89 -6.86 1.07
C ALA A 132 12.42 -8.05 1.90
N ARG A 133 13.74 -8.13 2.04
CA ARG A 133 14.42 -9.21 2.78
C ARG A 133 14.16 -9.14 4.28
N ALA A 134 14.13 -7.94 4.88
CA ALA A 134 13.80 -7.76 6.29
C ALA A 134 12.33 -8.12 6.61
N LEU A 135 11.41 -7.87 5.68
CA LEU A 135 10.01 -8.30 5.76
C LEU A 135 9.83 -9.78 5.37
N LYS A 136 10.88 -10.46 4.91
CA LYS A 136 10.87 -11.86 4.44
C LYS A 136 9.85 -12.07 3.31
N LEU A 137 9.79 -11.14 2.38
CA LEU A 137 8.91 -11.26 1.23
C LEU A 137 9.50 -12.25 0.23
N GLU A 138 8.65 -13.13 -0.30
CA GLU A 138 9.02 -13.93 -1.46
C GLU A 138 9.04 -13.02 -2.70
N PRO A 139 10.08 -13.13 -3.57
CA PRO A 139 10.10 -12.38 -4.81
C PRO A 139 8.87 -12.69 -5.67
N SER A 140 8.22 -11.65 -6.18
CA SER A 140 7.07 -11.81 -7.06
C SER A 140 7.48 -12.46 -8.38
N GLN A 141 6.63 -13.34 -8.89
CA GLN A 141 6.75 -13.91 -10.24
C GLN A 141 5.97 -13.09 -11.28
N GLY A 142 5.33 -12.01 -10.84
CA GLY A 142 4.61 -11.08 -11.71
C GLY A 142 5.55 -10.25 -12.58
N LYS A 143 4.99 -9.63 -13.61
CA LYS A 143 5.74 -8.70 -14.45
C LYS A 143 6.09 -7.44 -13.65
N SER A 144 7.33 -6.98 -13.79
CA SER A 144 7.75 -5.74 -13.15
C SER A 144 6.88 -4.56 -13.60
N PRO A 145 6.38 -3.72 -12.67
CA PRO A 145 5.66 -2.50 -12.99
C PRO A 145 6.60 -1.38 -13.48
N PHE A 146 7.91 -1.57 -13.33
CA PHE A 146 8.93 -0.58 -13.66
C PHE A 146 9.54 -0.84 -15.03
N ALA A 147 9.73 0.22 -15.81
CA ALA A 147 10.30 0.12 -17.17
C ALA A 147 11.83 0.00 -17.18
N ASP A 148 12.49 0.37 -16.07
CA ASP A 148 13.94 0.48 -15.93
C ASP A 148 14.57 -0.60 -15.04
N VAL A 149 13.78 -1.46 -14.40
CA VAL A 149 14.26 -2.56 -13.58
C VAL A 149 13.29 -3.74 -13.60
N ASP A 150 13.83 -4.96 -13.70
CA ASP A 150 13.07 -6.21 -13.60
C ASP A 150 13.60 -7.02 -12.41
N ASP A 151 13.00 -6.80 -11.25
CA ASP A 151 13.40 -7.39 -9.98
C ASP A 151 12.15 -7.84 -9.21
N GLY A 152 12.12 -9.13 -8.83
CA GLY A 152 10.98 -9.73 -8.13
C GLY A 152 10.80 -9.20 -6.70
N GLU A 153 11.89 -8.80 -5.99
CA GLU A 153 11.80 -8.20 -4.66
C GLU A 153 11.14 -6.81 -4.74
N LEU A 154 11.52 -6.00 -5.74
CA LEU A 154 10.93 -4.70 -5.99
C LEU A 154 9.46 -4.83 -6.43
N THR A 155 9.15 -5.82 -7.26
CA THR A 155 7.78 -6.11 -7.68
C THR A 155 6.90 -6.49 -6.48
N ALA A 156 7.39 -7.33 -5.58
CA ALA A 156 6.67 -7.69 -4.35
C ALA A 156 6.39 -6.48 -3.44
N LEU A 157 7.36 -5.56 -3.32
CA LEU A 157 7.17 -4.32 -2.57
C LEU A 157 6.13 -3.39 -3.21
N TYR A 158 6.11 -3.32 -4.54
CA TYR A 158 5.11 -2.56 -5.29
C TYR A 158 3.70 -3.13 -5.08
N GLU A 159 3.53 -4.44 -5.17
CA GLU A 159 2.25 -5.14 -4.93
C GLU A 159 1.70 -4.90 -3.51
N LEU A 160 2.58 -4.67 -2.53
CA LEU A 160 2.21 -4.31 -1.16
C LEU A 160 2.01 -2.81 -0.95
N GLY A 161 2.28 -1.99 -1.98
CA GLY A 161 2.18 -0.53 -1.91
C GLY A 161 3.27 0.12 -1.04
N ILE A 162 4.40 -0.57 -0.82
CA ILE A 162 5.55 -0.03 -0.08
C ILE A 162 6.33 0.96 -0.95
N ILE A 163 6.46 0.65 -2.23
CA ILE A 163 7.05 1.53 -3.25
C ILE A 163 6.08 1.76 -4.40
N THR A 164 6.18 2.90 -5.10
CA THR A 164 5.28 3.26 -6.21
C THR A 164 6.00 3.65 -7.50
N GLY A 165 7.29 3.93 -7.44
CA GLY A 165 8.05 4.50 -8.55
C GLY A 165 7.72 5.96 -8.86
N SER A 166 8.28 6.45 -9.95
CA SER A 166 8.08 7.79 -10.50
C SER A 166 7.53 7.69 -11.93
N GLN A 167 6.91 8.75 -12.44
CA GLN A 167 6.45 8.81 -13.81
C GLN A 167 7.47 9.59 -14.66
N GLU A 168 8.05 8.93 -15.66
CA GLU A 168 8.93 9.55 -16.65
C GLU A 168 8.47 9.14 -18.05
N GLU A 169 8.23 10.10 -18.91
CA GLU A 169 7.79 9.90 -20.31
C GLU A 169 6.59 8.94 -20.44
N GLY A 170 5.66 8.99 -19.49
CA GLY A 170 4.46 8.13 -19.46
C GLY A 170 4.71 6.69 -19.03
N LYS A 171 5.90 6.38 -18.54
CA LYS A 171 6.25 5.08 -17.96
C LYS A 171 6.50 5.19 -16.46
N THR A 172 6.20 4.13 -15.75
CA THR A 172 6.60 4.02 -14.35
C THR A 172 8.05 3.54 -14.28
N VAL A 173 8.91 4.29 -13.60
CA VAL A 173 10.32 3.97 -13.39
C VAL A 173 10.65 3.91 -11.91
N PHE A 174 11.62 3.10 -11.54
CA PHE A 174 12.06 2.97 -10.15
C PHE A 174 13.28 3.85 -9.84
N LEU A 175 14.16 4.06 -10.78
CA LEU A 175 15.42 4.79 -10.66
C LEU A 175 16.36 4.14 -9.62
N PRO A 176 16.82 2.89 -9.86
CA PRO A 176 17.51 2.06 -8.87
C PRO A 176 18.78 2.69 -8.30
N ASP A 177 19.56 3.38 -9.11
CA ASP A 177 20.84 4.00 -8.73
C ASP A 177 20.70 5.38 -8.10
N LYS A 178 19.50 5.99 -8.14
CA LYS A 178 19.27 7.31 -7.57
C LYS A 178 19.40 7.26 -6.04
N PRO A 179 20.16 8.17 -5.41
CA PRO A 179 20.09 8.36 -3.96
C PRO A 179 18.67 8.74 -3.53
N ILE A 180 18.23 8.21 -2.39
CA ILE A 180 16.94 8.57 -1.80
C ILE A 180 17.11 9.70 -0.79
N THR A 181 16.13 10.58 -0.69
CA THR A 181 16.13 11.64 0.33
C THR A 181 15.51 11.16 1.64
N ARG A 182 15.78 11.91 2.72
CA ARG A 182 15.19 11.63 4.05
C ARG A 182 13.68 11.78 4.06
N ALA A 183 13.09 12.66 3.24
CA ALA A 183 11.66 12.75 3.05
C ALA A 183 11.10 11.50 2.33
N GLU A 184 11.75 11.08 1.24
CA GLU A 184 11.29 9.90 0.48
C GLU A 184 11.34 8.61 1.29
N ILE A 185 12.42 8.40 2.08
CA ILE A 185 12.52 7.19 2.91
C ILE A 185 11.45 7.14 4.00
N SER A 186 10.97 8.27 4.51
CA SER A 186 9.94 8.28 5.56
C SER A 186 8.65 7.57 5.11
N VAL A 187 8.30 7.66 3.82
CA VAL A 187 7.16 6.92 3.26
C VAL A 187 7.42 5.41 3.29
N ILE A 188 8.60 5.00 2.80
CA ILE A 188 8.96 3.56 2.75
C ILE A 188 9.00 2.97 4.16
N VAL A 189 9.65 3.65 5.11
CA VAL A 189 9.76 3.21 6.52
C VAL A 189 8.37 3.05 7.14
N TRP A 190 7.47 4.00 6.93
CA TRP A 190 6.09 3.90 7.42
C TRP A 190 5.34 2.71 6.80
N GLN A 191 5.50 2.47 5.51
CA GLN A 191 4.88 1.33 4.82
C GLN A 191 5.47 0.00 5.29
N VAL A 192 6.79 -0.07 5.53
CA VAL A 192 7.46 -1.26 6.10
C VAL A 192 6.90 -1.56 7.49
N ASP A 193 6.79 -0.55 8.38
CA ASP A 193 6.21 -0.71 9.72
C ASP A 193 4.75 -1.19 9.64
N ARG A 194 3.95 -0.62 8.72
CA ARG A 194 2.57 -1.05 8.49
C ARG A 194 2.50 -2.52 8.09
N VAL A 195 3.30 -2.94 7.08
CA VAL A 195 3.28 -4.33 6.61
C VAL A 195 3.83 -5.28 7.67
N HIS A 196 4.86 -4.86 8.41
CA HIS A 196 5.39 -5.65 9.54
C HIS A 196 4.32 -5.92 10.61
N ARG A 197 3.51 -4.92 10.97
CA ARG A 197 2.51 -5.03 12.04
C ARG A 197 1.22 -5.69 11.62
N TYR A 198 0.74 -5.42 10.41
CA TYR A 198 -0.60 -5.77 9.95
C TYR A 198 -0.61 -6.72 8.76
N GLY A 199 0.54 -7.04 8.19
CA GLY A 199 0.63 -7.87 7.00
C GLY A 199 0.08 -7.19 5.74
N LYS A 200 -0.36 -8.01 4.78
CA LYS A 200 -0.95 -7.53 3.53
C LYS A 200 -2.34 -6.94 3.79
N GLN A 201 -2.55 -5.71 3.40
CA GLN A 201 -3.82 -4.97 3.54
C GLN A 201 -4.22 -4.38 2.20
N ILE A 202 -5.51 -4.11 2.02
CA ILE A 202 -6.06 -3.46 0.83
C ILE A 202 -6.18 -1.96 1.09
N PRO A 203 -5.53 -1.09 0.28
CA PRO A 203 -5.72 0.35 0.38
C PRO A 203 -7.07 0.73 -0.23
N PHE A 204 -7.88 1.50 0.51
CA PHE A 204 -9.14 2.04 0.02
C PHE A 204 -9.46 3.37 0.71
N GLN A 205 -9.72 4.42 -0.08
CA GLN A 205 -10.09 5.76 0.39
C GLN A 205 -9.17 6.31 1.51
N GLY A 206 -7.86 6.16 1.34
CA GLY A 206 -6.86 6.65 2.30
C GLY A 206 -6.79 5.87 3.62
N ALA A 207 -7.35 4.66 3.66
CA ALA A 207 -7.22 3.72 4.76
C ALA A 207 -6.77 2.36 4.26
N TYR A 208 -6.28 1.53 5.16
CA TYR A 208 -5.84 0.16 4.89
C TYR A 208 -6.74 -0.81 5.66
N TYR A 209 -7.21 -1.84 4.97
CA TYR A 209 -8.16 -2.83 5.48
C TYR A 209 -7.53 -4.22 5.45
N ASP A 210 -7.72 -4.97 6.52
CA ASP A 210 -7.23 -6.35 6.60
C ASP A 210 -7.93 -7.22 5.56
N ILE A 211 -7.17 -8.13 4.95
CA ILE A 211 -7.75 -9.17 4.10
C ILE A 211 -8.33 -10.24 4.99
N LEU A 212 -9.63 -10.49 4.84
CA LEU A 212 -10.30 -11.55 5.59
C LEU A 212 -9.85 -12.90 5.06
N PRO A 213 -9.28 -13.79 5.90
CA PRO A 213 -8.71 -15.07 5.44
C PRO A 213 -9.73 -15.99 4.81
N ASP A 214 -11.01 -15.90 5.21
CA ASP A 214 -12.09 -16.74 4.72
C ASP A 214 -12.80 -16.17 3.49
N VAL A 215 -12.38 -15.00 2.99
CA VAL A 215 -12.93 -14.40 1.77
C VAL A 215 -11.98 -14.70 0.61
N PRO A 216 -12.41 -15.52 -0.36
CA PRO A 216 -11.56 -15.82 -1.51
C PRO A 216 -11.26 -14.56 -2.30
N VAL A 217 -10.00 -14.38 -2.64
CA VAL A 217 -9.57 -13.33 -3.58
C VAL A 217 -10.01 -13.75 -4.97
N ASN A 218 -10.49 -12.81 -5.80
CA ASN A 218 -10.78 -13.12 -7.20
C ASN A 218 -9.48 -13.46 -7.95
N SER A 219 -9.61 -14.31 -8.94
CA SER A 219 -8.48 -14.78 -9.77
C SER A 219 -8.50 -14.15 -11.17
N TYR A 220 -9.20 -13.04 -11.36
CA TYR A 220 -9.24 -12.36 -12.65
C TYR A 220 -7.87 -11.76 -12.98
N ASP A 221 -7.44 -11.96 -14.23
CA ASP A 221 -6.24 -11.32 -14.73
C ASP A 221 -6.48 -9.80 -14.88
N PRO A 222 -5.73 -8.94 -14.17
CA PRO A 222 -5.87 -7.49 -14.30
C PRO A 222 -5.65 -6.98 -15.72
N GLU A 223 -4.82 -7.65 -16.53
CA GLU A 223 -4.56 -7.28 -17.94
C GLU A 223 -5.74 -7.63 -18.86
N GLY A 224 -6.66 -8.47 -18.40
CA GLY A 224 -7.90 -8.76 -19.11
C GLY A 224 -8.87 -7.60 -19.17
N PHE A 225 -8.76 -6.64 -18.23
CA PHE A 225 -9.64 -5.47 -18.22
C PHE A 225 -9.20 -4.42 -19.23
N GLY A 226 -10.16 -3.88 -19.96
CA GLY A 226 -9.92 -2.79 -20.89
C GLY A 226 -11.12 -1.85 -20.99
N ARG A 227 -10.95 -0.74 -21.73
CA ARG A 227 -12.02 0.22 -22.00
C ARG A 227 -12.08 0.53 -23.50
N LYS A 228 -13.27 0.42 -24.09
CA LYS A 228 -13.52 0.78 -25.49
C LYS A 228 -14.78 1.65 -25.55
N ASN A 229 -14.68 2.83 -26.17
CA ASN A 229 -15.77 3.80 -26.27
C ASN A 229 -16.40 4.16 -24.92
N GLY A 230 -15.56 4.29 -23.85
CA GLY A 230 -16.05 4.58 -22.52
C GLY A 230 -16.60 3.38 -21.73
N VAL A 231 -16.79 2.23 -22.38
CA VAL A 231 -17.35 1.01 -21.76
C VAL A 231 -16.22 0.07 -21.35
N MET A 232 -16.26 -0.41 -20.11
CA MET A 232 -15.32 -1.44 -19.64
C MET A 232 -15.67 -2.80 -20.25
N TYR A 233 -14.65 -3.58 -20.58
CA TYR A 233 -14.76 -4.98 -20.97
C TYR A 233 -13.71 -5.80 -20.22
N TYR A 234 -13.92 -7.10 -20.19
CA TYR A 234 -12.95 -8.08 -19.72
C TYR A 234 -12.78 -9.19 -20.75
N LYS A 235 -11.55 -9.64 -20.98
CA LYS A 235 -11.23 -10.74 -21.88
C LYS A 235 -10.29 -11.71 -21.19
N GLU A 236 -10.76 -12.90 -20.97
CA GLU A 236 -9.99 -14.04 -20.50
C GLU A 236 -10.56 -15.30 -21.16
N ASN A 237 -9.69 -16.24 -21.54
CA ASN A 237 -10.14 -17.48 -22.17
C ASN A 237 -11.00 -18.30 -21.19
N GLY A 238 -12.24 -18.62 -21.61
CA GLY A 238 -13.17 -19.42 -20.83
C GLY A 238 -14.01 -18.63 -19.81
N VAL A 239 -13.86 -17.30 -19.77
CA VAL A 239 -14.69 -16.41 -18.92
C VAL A 239 -15.76 -15.74 -19.78
N ASP A 240 -17.03 -16.01 -19.46
CA ASP A 240 -18.18 -15.34 -20.05
C ASP A 240 -18.55 -14.14 -19.16
N VAL A 241 -18.56 -12.95 -19.76
CA VAL A 241 -18.81 -11.68 -19.07
C VAL A 241 -20.15 -11.11 -19.52
N ALA A 242 -21.05 -10.89 -18.57
CA ALA A 242 -22.29 -10.17 -18.77
C ALA A 242 -22.16 -8.72 -18.26
N ARG A 243 -22.70 -7.76 -19.01
CA ARG A 243 -22.72 -6.35 -18.62
C ARG A 243 -24.03 -6.00 -17.93
N GLY A 244 -23.92 -5.36 -16.78
CA GLY A 244 -25.06 -4.89 -16.03
C GLY A 244 -24.95 -3.43 -15.61
N VAL A 245 -26.07 -2.90 -15.13
CA VAL A 245 -26.14 -1.58 -14.49
C VAL A 245 -26.65 -1.72 -13.06
N ASP A 246 -26.16 -0.86 -12.18
CA ASP A 246 -26.69 -0.70 -10.82
C ASP A 246 -27.52 0.58 -10.79
N VAL A 247 -28.80 0.48 -10.47
CA VAL A 247 -29.75 1.58 -10.54
C VAL A 247 -30.62 1.68 -9.28
N SER A 248 -31.05 2.90 -9.02
CA SER A 248 -31.88 3.25 -7.88
C SER A 248 -32.89 4.34 -8.27
N VAL A 249 -33.65 4.84 -7.32
CA VAL A 249 -34.55 5.99 -7.51
C VAL A 249 -33.85 7.23 -8.09
N HIS A 250 -32.54 7.35 -7.94
CA HIS A 250 -31.78 8.51 -8.42
C HIS A 250 -31.62 8.58 -9.94
N GLN A 251 -31.83 7.49 -10.65
CA GLN A 251 -31.82 7.45 -12.12
C GLN A 251 -33.12 7.91 -12.75
N GLY A 252 -34.21 8.09 -11.95
CA GLY A 252 -35.53 8.46 -12.44
C GLY A 252 -36.14 7.39 -13.35
N GLU A 253 -36.91 7.83 -14.36
CA GLU A 253 -37.50 6.91 -15.34
C GLU A 253 -36.43 6.39 -16.32
N ILE A 254 -36.36 5.07 -16.45
CA ILE A 254 -35.37 4.38 -17.28
C ILE A 254 -36.06 3.77 -18.49
N ASP A 255 -35.60 4.14 -19.69
CA ASP A 255 -35.97 3.47 -20.94
C ASP A 255 -35.20 2.16 -21.09
N TRP A 256 -35.75 1.08 -20.57
CA TRP A 256 -35.11 -0.23 -20.56
C TRP A 256 -34.85 -0.79 -21.97
N THR A 257 -35.59 -0.36 -22.99
CA THR A 257 -35.33 -0.74 -24.38
C THR A 257 -33.99 -0.19 -24.83
N LYS A 258 -33.73 1.12 -24.58
CA LYS A 258 -32.44 1.72 -24.90
C LYS A 258 -31.28 1.12 -24.07
N VAL A 259 -31.53 0.76 -22.83
CA VAL A 259 -30.53 0.10 -21.98
C VAL A 259 -30.16 -1.27 -22.59
N ALA A 260 -31.14 -2.07 -22.97
CA ALA A 260 -30.91 -3.36 -23.62
C ALA A 260 -30.20 -3.21 -25.00
N ASP A 261 -30.61 -2.24 -25.82
CA ASP A 261 -29.98 -1.93 -27.11
C ASP A 261 -28.52 -1.48 -26.98
N ALA A 262 -28.16 -0.89 -25.82
CA ALA A 262 -26.77 -0.57 -25.48
C ALA A 262 -25.93 -1.80 -25.06
N GLY A 263 -26.55 -3.00 -25.08
CA GLY A 263 -25.89 -4.26 -24.76
C GLY A 263 -25.75 -4.51 -23.25
N ILE A 264 -26.65 -3.96 -22.46
CA ILE A 264 -26.76 -4.27 -21.02
C ILE A 264 -27.66 -5.49 -20.88
N GLU A 265 -27.18 -6.50 -20.17
CA GLU A 265 -27.81 -7.82 -20.09
C GLU A 265 -28.57 -8.04 -18.78
N PHE A 266 -28.25 -7.27 -17.73
CA PHE A 266 -28.93 -7.31 -16.44
C PHE A 266 -28.91 -5.97 -15.73
N ALA A 267 -29.80 -5.81 -14.75
CA ALA A 267 -29.78 -4.67 -13.84
C ALA A 267 -29.84 -5.15 -12.38
N MET A 268 -29.01 -4.54 -11.52
CA MET A 268 -29.18 -4.60 -10.08
C MET A 268 -30.01 -3.40 -9.65
N ILE A 269 -31.22 -3.66 -9.12
CA ILE A 269 -32.14 -2.60 -8.76
C ILE A 269 -32.15 -2.47 -7.24
N ARG A 270 -31.75 -1.30 -6.74
CA ARG A 270 -31.85 -1.00 -5.33
C ARG A 270 -33.31 -0.79 -4.94
N VAL A 271 -33.88 -1.73 -4.20
CA VAL A 271 -35.27 -1.66 -3.72
C VAL A 271 -35.42 -0.94 -2.38
N GLY A 272 -34.29 -0.64 -1.73
CA GLY A 272 -34.27 0.08 -0.47
C GLY A 272 -32.85 0.21 0.09
N TYR A 273 -32.71 0.95 1.15
CA TYR A 273 -31.45 1.14 1.86
C TYR A 273 -31.68 1.26 3.36
N ARG A 274 -30.64 0.99 4.14
CA ARG A 274 -30.66 1.19 5.58
C ARG A 274 -30.14 2.61 5.89
N GLY A 275 -30.95 3.42 6.59
CA GLY A 275 -30.55 4.76 7.02
C GLY A 275 -29.34 4.74 7.97
N TYR A 276 -28.62 5.85 8.01
CA TYR A 276 -27.52 6.03 8.94
C TYR A 276 -28.07 6.24 10.36
N GLY A 277 -27.57 5.46 11.32
CA GLY A 277 -27.91 5.57 12.74
C GLY A 277 -27.87 4.20 13.44
N SER A 278 -27.83 4.18 14.77
CA SER A 278 -27.72 2.97 15.58
C SER A 278 -28.89 1.99 15.39
N GLU A 279 -30.06 2.47 14.97
CA GLU A 279 -31.25 1.66 14.73
C GLU A 279 -31.59 1.41 13.26
N GLY A 280 -30.86 2.00 12.35
CA GLY A 280 -30.94 1.91 10.88
C GLY A 280 -32.24 1.32 10.33
N LYS A 281 -33.33 2.10 10.23
CA LYS A 281 -34.56 1.65 9.57
C LYS A 281 -34.31 1.36 8.09
N MET A 282 -34.87 0.27 7.59
CA MET A 282 -34.95 0.04 6.14
C MET A 282 -35.86 1.08 5.50
N MET A 283 -35.35 1.77 4.49
CA MET A 283 -36.10 2.73 3.68
C MET A 283 -36.24 2.17 2.26
N GLY A 284 -37.45 2.09 1.77
CA GLY A 284 -37.72 1.61 0.41
C GLY A 284 -37.38 2.68 -0.63
N ASP A 285 -36.81 2.28 -1.74
CA ASP A 285 -36.71 3.11 -2.94
C ASP A 285 -38.04 3.03 -3.70
N LYS A 286 -38.50 4.14 -4.22
CA LYS A 286 -39.57 4.20 -5.21
C LYS A 286 -38.93 4.02 -6.58
N ILE A 287 -39.12 2.86 -7.16
CA ILE A 287 -38.58 2.46 -8.48
C ILE A 287 -39.74 2.50 -9.46
#